data_cffdcc72fcc78d59892abd6a638bce4b
#
_entry.id   cffdcc72fcc78d59892abd6a638bce4b
#
_cell.length_a   1.000
_cell.length_b   1.000
_cell.length_c   1.000
_cell.angle_alpha   90.00
_cell.angle_beta   90.00
_cell.angle_gamma   90.00
#
_symmetry.space_group_name_H-M   'P 1'
#
loop_
_entity.id
_entity.type
_entity.pdbx_description
1 polymer ?
#
loop_
_entity_poly.entity_id
_entity_poly.type
_entity_poly.pdbx_seq_one_letter_code
_entity_poly.pdbx_strand_id
1 'polypeptide(L)'
;MKDRKKDRKREYRVFTIADWEREQDYLRKRHGEGWKFTGLTYPGVYHFVRCQPEDVVYQLDYNEEGIKHKDEYVRMFQDCGWEYIQDYAGYSYFRKPV
;
A
#
# COMPACT_ATOMS: atom_id res chain seq x y z
N MET A 1 -9.62 21.66 -20.64
CA MET A 1 -8.40 20.88 -20.32
C MET A 1 -8.52 20.17 -18.99
N LYS A 2 -8.23 18.90 -19.01
CA LYS A 2 -8.30 18.10 -17.80
C LYS A 2 -7.13 18.42 -16.87
N ASP A 3 -7.42 18.62 -15.62
CA ASP A 3 -6.40 18.85 -14.61
C ASP A 3 -5.98 17.52 -14.02
N ARG A 4 -4.81 17.03 -14.41
CA ARG A 4 -4.33 15.73 -13.95
C ARG A 4 -4.04 15.67 -12.48
N LYS A 5 -3.79 16.82 -11.85
CA LYS A 5 -3.51 16.85 -10.41
C LYS A 5 -4.72 16.42 -9.59
N LYS A 6 -5.93 16.55 -10.16
CA LYS A 6 -7.13 16.13 -9.46
C LYS A 6 -7.29 14.62 -9.40
N ASP A 7 -6.57 13.88 -10.25
CA ASP A 7 -6.67 12.43 -10.31
C ASP A 7 -5.52 11.74 -9.60
N ARG A 8 -4.58 12.51 -9.09
CA ARG A 8 -3.41 11.98 -8.38
C ARG A 8 -3.06 12.89 -7.24
N LYS A 9 -2.46 12.32 -6.20
CA LYS A 9 -1.88 13.14 -5.15
C LYS A 9 -0.74 12.41 -4.48
N ARG A 10 0.10 13.17 -3.80
CA ARG A 10 1.20 12.63 -3.02
C ARG A 10 1.09 13.17 -1.62
N GLU A 11 1.44 12.33 -0.63
CA GLU A 11 1.47 12.74 0.75
C GLU A 11 2.79 12.29 1.35
N TYR A 12 3.40 13.16 2.10
CA TYR A 12 4.63 12.83 2.80
C TYR A 12 4.27 12.43 4.22
N ARG A 13 4.61 11.22 4.61
CA ARG A 13 4.33 10.71 5.95
C ARG A 13 5.55 10.00 6.49
N VAL A 14 5.72 10.07 7.79
CA VAL A 14 6.81 9.37 8.46
C VAL A 14 6.21 8.36 9.42
N PHE A 15 6.44 7.07 9.13
CA PHE A 15 6.06 5.98 10.00
C PHE A 15 7.33 5.23 10.36
N THR A 16 7.47 4.85 11.62
CA THR A 16 8.57 4.00 12.02
C THR A 16 8.18 2.54 11.77
N ILE A 17 9.15 1.64 11.89
CA ILE A 17 8.90 0.22 11.71
C ILE A 17 7.80 -0.27 12.67
N ALA A 18 7.69 0.35 13.85
CA ALA A 18 6.71 -0.07 14.83
C ALA A 18 5.30 0.45 14.53
N ASP A 19 5.16 1.34 13.56
CA ASP A 19 3.87 1.98 13.25
C ASP A 19 3.08 1.27 12.15
N TRP A 20 3.36 0.01 11.89
CA TRP A 20 2.75 -0.70 10.77
C TRP A 20 1.22 -0.73 10.83
N GLU A 21 0.64 -0.85 12.02
CA GLU A 21 -0.81 -0.84 12.14
C GLU A 21 -1.40 0.51 11.80
N ARG A 22 -0.75 1.58 12.25
CA ARG A 22 -1.20 2.93 11.94
C ARG A 22 -1.07 3.22 10.45
N GLU A 23 -0.02 2.70 9.84
CA GLU A 23 0.18 2.87 8.41
C GLU A 23 -0.90 2.13 7.63
N GLN A 24 -1.25 0.92 8.04
CA GLN A 24 -2.33 0.16 7.41
C GLN A 24 -3.65 0.91 7.51
N ASP A 25 -3.95 1.47 8.68
CA ASP A 25 -5.17 2.23 8.89
C ASP A 25 -5.20 3.48 8.03
N TYR A 26 -4.07 4.14 7.89
CA TYR A 26 -3.95 5.32 7.05
C TYR A 26 -4.28 5.00 5.59
N LEU A 27 -3.72 3.92 5.06
CA LEU A 27 -3.97 3.53 3.67
C LEU A 27 -5.41 3.10 3.46
N ARG A 28 -5.98 2.38 4.42
CA ARG A 28 -7.38 1.96 4.35
C ARG A 28 -8.31 3.16 4.35
N LYS A 29 -8.02 4.14 5.19
CA LYS A 29 -8.82 5.36 5.28
C LYS A 29 -8.78 6.13 3.96
N ARG A 30 -7.60 6.28 3.37
CA ARG A 30 -7.47 6.99 2.11
C ARG A 30 -8.25 6.31 1.01
N HIS A 31 -8.20 4.98 0.96
CA HIS A 31 -8.95 4.23 -0.05
C HIS A 31 -10.45 4.44 0.11
N GLY A 32 -10.92 4.46 1.35
CA GLY A 32 -12.33 4.74 1.63
C GLY A 32 -12.74 6.14 1.25
N GLU A 33 -11.79 7.05 1.11
CA GLU A 33 -12.05 8.44 0.70
C GLU A 33 -11.89 8.61 -0.81
N GLY A 34 -11.59 7.56 -1.53
CA GLY A 34 -11.45 7.62 -2.98
C GLY A 34 -10.01 7.79 -3.46
N TRP A 35 -9.04 7.43 -2.64
CA TRP A 35 -7.62 7.55 -3.00
C TRP A 35 -6.95 6.20 -2.87
N LYS A 36 -6.63 5.59 -4.01
CA LYS A 36 -5.99 4.29 -4.07
C LYS A 36 -4.48 4.44 -4.01
N PHE A 37 -3.86 3.76 -3.07
CA PHE A 37 -2.42 3.79 -2.91
C PHE A 37 -1.76 3.03 -4.06
N THR A 38 -0.82 3.66 -4.76
CA THR A 38 -0.14 3.04 -5.89
C THR A 38 1.32 2.77 -5.63
N GLY A 39 1.91 3.42 -4.66
CA GLY A 39 3.32 3.19 -4.39
C GLY A 39 3.89 4.15 -3.38
N LEU A 40 5.06 3.81 -2.90
CA LEU A 40 5.76 4.56 -1.88
C LEU A 40 7.20 4.73 -2.35
N THR A 41 7.69 5.96 -2.33
CA THR A 41 9.07 6.24 -2.70
C THR A 41 9.78 6.91 -1.53
N TYR A 42 11.09 6.66 -1.46
CA TYR A 42 11.91 7.25 -0.41
C TYR A 42 11.90 8.78 -0.55
N PRO A 43 11.82 9.53 0.54
CA PRO A 43 11.94 9.10 1.94
C PRO A 43 10.61 8.90 2.67
N GLY A 44 9.53 8.74 2.02
CA GLY A 44 8.23 8.55 2.66
C GLY A 44 7.13 9.24 1.90
N VAL A 45 7.23 9.23 0.57
CA VAL A 45 6.24 9.86 -0.29
C VAL A 45 5.24 8.80 -0.74
N TYR A 46 4.01 8.95 -0.29
CA TYR A 46 2.91 8.04 -0.62
C TYR A 46 2.18 8.57 -1.84
N HIS A 47 2.02 7.73 -2.85
CA HIS A 47 1.39 8.09 -4.11
C HIS A 47 0.00 7.50 -4.19
N PHE A 48 -0.97 8.31 -4.60
CA PHE A 48 -2.37 7.88 -4.71
C PHE A 48 -2.94 8.30 -6.06
N VAL A 49 -3.90 7.51 -6.52
CA VAL A 49 -4.71 7.89 -7.68
C VAL A 49 -6.17 7.88 -7.27
N ARG A 50 -6.98 8.67 -7.95
CA ARG A 50 -8.40 8.72 -7.66
C ARG A 50 -9.06 7.40 -8.00
N CYS A 51 -9.97 6.95 -7.14
CA CYS A 51 -10.70 5.70 -7.36
C CYS A 51 -12.11 5.82 -6.76
N GLN A 52 -12.93 4.81 -7.01
CA GLN A 52 -14.21 4.69 -6.32
C GLN A 52 -13.91 4.47 -4.84
N PRO A 53 -14.53 5.23 -3.93
CA PRO A 53 -14.38 4.95 -2.50
C PRO A 53 -14.81 3.53 -2.19
N GLU A 54 -13.98 2.81 -1.49
CA GLU A 54 -14.22 1.41 -1.17
C GLU A 54 -13.46 1.04 0.08
N ASP A 55 -14.01 0.13 0.88
CA ASP A 55 -13.32 -0.35 2.07
C ASP A 55 -12.36 -1.47 1.65
N VAL A 56 -11.08 -1.17 1.69
CA VAL A 56 -10.03 -2.09 1.27
C VAL A 56 -9.03 -2.20 2.40
N VAL A 57 -8.76 -3.43 2.82
CA VAL A 57 -7.80 -3.70 3.88
C VAL A 57 -6.40 -3.70 3.28
N TYR A 58 -5.49 -2.99 3.94
CA TYR A 58 -4.08 -2.98 3.56
C TYR A 58 -3.30 -3.77 4.61
N GLN A 59 -2.36 -4.57 4.17
CA GLN A 59 -1.54 -5.37 5.06
C GLN A 59 -0.07 -5.19 4.72
N LEU A 60 0.72 -4.88 5.75
CA LEU A 60 2.17 -4.77 5.64
C LEU A 60 2.76 -6.00 6.30
N ASP A 61 3.47 -6.80 5.52
CA ASP A 61 4.07 -8.03 6.02
C ASP A 61 5.58 -7.83 6.09
N TYR A 62 6.11 -7.93 7.29
CA TYR A 62 7.53 -7.64 7.54
C TYR A 62 8.40 -8.87 7.28
N ASN A 63 9.45 -8.68 6.50
CA ASN A 63 10.36 -9.74 6.14
C ASN A 63 11.75 -9.42 6.68
N GLU A 64 11.99 -9.81 7.92
CA GLU A 64 13.19 -9.42 8.65
C GLU A 64 14.48 -9.83 7.94
N GLU A 65 14.49 -11.02 7.38
CA GLU A 65 15.70 -11.55 6.76
C GLU A 65 15.60 -11.65 5.25
N GLY A 66 14.56 -11.03 4.67
CA GLY A 66 14.31 -11.17 3.26
C GLY A 66 13.64 -12.50 2.97
N ILE A 67 13.30 -12.70 1.71
CA ILE A 67 12.60 -13.92 1.30
C ILE A 67 13.32 -14.50 0.11
N LYS A 68 13.81 -15.75 0.24
CA LYS A 68 14.53 -16.41 -0.82
C LYS A 68 13.69 -16.67 -2.06
N HIS A 69 12.43 -17.03 -1.84
CA HIS A 69 11.52 -17.37 -2.93
C HIS A 69 10.38 -16.36 -2.96
N LYS A 70 10.75 -15.13 -3.36
CA LYS A 70 9.81 -14.03 -3.38
C LYS A 70 8.60 -14.30 -4.26
N ASP A 71 8.82 -14.89 -5.44
CA ASP A 71 7.73 -15.15 -6.37
C ASP A 71 6.69 -16.09 -5.78
N GLU A 72 7.13 -17.13 -5.08
CA GLU A 72 6.21 -18.08 -4.46
C GLU A 72 5.46 -17.45 -3.31
N TYR A 73 6.16 -16.61 -2.54
CA TYR A 73 5.57 -15.91 -1.42
C TYR A 73 4.46 -14.96 -1.88
N VAL A 74 4.75 -14.17 -2.91
CA VAL A 74 3.75 -13.23 -3.46
C VAL A 74 2.57 -14.00 -4.03
N ARG A 75 2.85 -15.10 -4.75
CA ARG A 75 1.79 -15.91 -5.35
C ARG A 75 0.87 -16.48 -4.30
N MET A 76 1.43 -16.90 -3.16
CA MET A 76 0.61 -17.45 -2.08
C MET A 76 -0.39 -16.41 -1.58
N PHE A 77 0.04 -15.16 -1.43
CA PHE A 77 -0.87 -14.09 -1.01
C PHE A 77 -1.90 -13.81 -2.11
N GLN A 78 -1.47 -13.81 -3.37
CA GLN A 78 -2.39 -13.57 -4.48
C GLN A 78 -3.44 -14.65 -4.59
N ASP A 79 -3.06 -15.90 -4.34
CA ASP A 79 -4.01 -17.01 -4.34
C ASP A 79 -5.06 -16.87 -3.26
N CYS A 80 -4.75 -16.11 -2.20
CA CYS A 80 -5.70 -15.83 -1.13
C CYS A 80 -6.48 -14.53 -1.36
N GLY A 81 -6.34 -13.94 -2.54
CA GLY A 81 -7.11 -12.75 -2.90
C GLY A 81 -6.42 -11.43 -2.62
N TRP A 82 -5.15 -11.44 -2.23
CA TRP A 82 -4.41 -10.22 -1.96
C TRP A 82 -3.75 -9.70 -3.22
N GLU A 83 -3.78 -8.38 -3.38
CA GLU A 83 -3.05 -7.72 -4.46
C GLU A 83 -1.73 -7.25 -3.90
N TYR A 84 -0.63 -7.61 -4.56
CA TYR A 84 0.70 -7.17 -4.16
C TYR A 84 0.99 -5.81 -4.78
N ILE A 85 1.53 -4.89 -3.98
CA ILE A 85 1.82 -3.54 -4.44
C ILE A 85 3.31 -3.33 -4.63
N GLN A 86 4.08 -3.45 -3.56
CA GLN A 86 5.53 -3.30 -3.62
C GLN A 86 6.16 -3.64 -2.28
N ASP A 87 7.48 -3.67 -2.26
CA ASP A 87 8.25 -3.78 -1.02
C ASP A 87 8.83 -2.42 -0.68
N TYR A 88 8.90 -2.12 0.61
CA TYR A 88 9.53 -0.89 1.07
C TYR A 88 9.95 -1.06 2.53
N ALA A 89 11.21 -0.74 2.82
CA ALA A 89 11.73 -0.75 4.20
C ALA A 89 11.50 -2.07 4.93
N GLY A 90 11.64 -3.18 4.21
CA GLY A 90 11.50 -4.51 4.80
C GLY A 90 10.09 -5.03 4.84
N TYR A 91 9.11 -4.24 4.43
CA TYR A 91 7.72 -4.66 4.38
C TYR A 91 7.29 -4.95 2.96
N SER A 92 6.43 -5.96 2.81
CA SER A 92 5.71 -6.21 1.56
C SER A 92 4.30 -5.65 1.74
N TYR A 93 3.87 -4.84 0.80
CA TYR A 93 2.56 -4.16 0.88
C TYR A 93 1.54 -4.90 0.03
N PHE A 94 0.42 -5.26 0.68
CA PHE A 94 -0.69 -5.95 0.02
C PHE A 94 -2.00 -5.23 0.33
N ARG A 95 -3.01 -5.46 -0.50
CA ARG A 95 -4.37 -4.98 -0.20
C ARG A 95 -5.40 -5.99 -0.70
N LYS A 96 -6.58 -5.92 -0.08
CA LYS A 96 -7.66 -6.85 -0.41
C LYS A 96 -9.00 -6.18 -0.07
N PRO A 97 -9.97 -6.21 -0.97
CA PRO A 97 -11.31 -5.67 -0.65
C PRO A 97 -11.93 -6.43 0.51
N VAL A 98 -12.68 -5.71 1.31
CA VAL A 98 -13.38 -6.30 2.44
C VAL A 98 -14.52 -7.19 1.94
#